data_eb0813326447e52d97888828ac2e2f54
#
_entry.id   eb0813326447e52d97888828ac2e2f54
#
_cell.length_a   1.000
_cell.length_b   1.000
_cell.length_c   1.000
_cell.angle_alpha   90.00
_cell.angle_beta   90.00
_cell.angle_gamma   90.00
#
_symmetry.space_group_name_H-M   'P 1'
#
loop_
_entity.id
_entity.type
_entity.pdbx_description
1 polymer ?
#
loop_
_entity_poly.entity_id
_entity_poly.type
_entity_poly.pdbx_seq_one_letter_code
_entity_poly.pdbx_strand_id
1 'polypeptide(L)'
;MKNFKSFKNMVSVDMTKTNYTILPQNVADNGVLKGCIFVGANASGKSTIILSVKLLLDFLFSERNLNSGIFLCMFGDSPTYSLAYDFLIKGHSIHYCFEVDTRISMISEKLLMDDYLMLERMGVSAKSYIADTDGISYDENDVGKDTLFLRTLYFNT
;
A
#
# COMPACT_ATOMS: atom_id res chain seq x y z
N MET A 1 -1.51 -5.46 6.13
CA MET A 1 -2.53 -6.07 5.23
C MET A 1 -3.61 -6.76 6.05
N LYS A 2 -4.87 -6.66 5.62
CA LYS A 2 -6.04 -7.23 6.32
C LYS A 2 -7.03 -7.77 5.29
N ASN A 3 -7.66 -8.90 5.59
CA ASN A 3 -8.61 -9.62 4.71
C ASN A 3 -8.07 -9.83 3.28
N PHE A 4 -6.80 -10.14 3.18
CA PHE A 4 -6.07 -10.24 1.92
C PHE A 4 -5.49 -11.64 1.74
N LYS A 5 -5.91 -12.36 0.70
CA LYS A 5 -5.43 -13.70 0.34
C LYS A 5 -5.48 -14.71 1.52
N SER A 6 -4.31 -15.06 2.08
CA SER A 6 -4.20 -16.02 3.19
C SER A 6 -4.47 -15.40 4.56
N PHE A 7 -4.62 -14.07 4.66
CA PHE A 7 -4.73 -13.37 5.94
C PHE A 7 -6.11 -12.75 6.14
N LYS A 8 -6.92 -13.36 7.02
CA LYS A 8 -8.22 -12.81 7.46
C LYS A 8 -8.02 -11.59 8.36
N ASN A 9 -7.16 -11.74 9.37
CA ASN A 9 -6.86 -10.70 10.33
C ASN A 9 -5.72 -9.81 9.85
N MET A 10 -5.49 -8.69 10.54
CA MET A 10 -4.37 -7.81 10.26
C MET A 10 -3.04 -8.53 10.49
N VAL A 11 -2.16 -8.45 9.50
CA VAL A 11 -0.78 -8.92 9.57
C VAL A 11 0.14 -7.79 9.13
N SER A 12 1.20 -7.56 9.89
CA SER A 12 2.27 -6.63 9.57
C SER A 12 3.60 -7.37 9.44
N VAL A 13 4.48 -6.83 8.59
CA VAL A 13 5.87 -7.25 8.45
C VAL A 13 6.73 -6.04 8.72
N ASP A 14 7.51 -6.09 9.78
CA ASP A 14 8.44 -5.04 10.14
C ASP A 14 9.81 -5.37 9.53
N MET A 15 10.34 -4.42 8.74
CA MET A 15 11.65 -4.49 8.10
C MET A 15 12.70 -3.63 8.81
N THR A 16 12.41 -3.12 10.00
CA THR A 16 13.41 -2.41 10.80
C THR A 16 14.42 -3.38 11.43
N LYS A 17 15.62 -2.88 11.69
CA LYS A 17 16.66 -3.67 12.36
C LYS A 17 16.17 -4.10 13.75
N THR A 18 16.49 -5.32 14.12
CA THR A 18 16.33 -5.84 15.47
C THR A 18 17.59 -5.58 16.30
N ASN A 19 17.56 -5.94 17.59
CA ASN A 19 18.74 -5.87 18.46
C ASN A 19 19.83 -6.92 18.14
N TYR A 20 19.58 -7.81 17.17
CA TYR A 20 20.57 -8.79 16.73
C TYR A 20 21.63 -8.13 15.86
N THR A 21 22.89 -8.37 16.19
CA THR A 21 24.06 -7.83 15.47
C THR A 21 24.62 -8.78 14.41
N ILE A 22 23.88 -9.84 14.07
CA ILE A 22 24.26 -10.79 13.03
C ILE A 22 24.01 -10.14 11.66
N LEU A 23 25.00 -10.20 10.77
CA LEU A 23 24.97 -9.62 9.43
C LEU A 23 24.68 -8.10 9.41
N PRO A 24 25.51 -7.28 10.05
CA PRO A 24 25.31 -5.83 10.09
C PRO A 24 25.27 -5.18 8.69
N GLN A 25 25.93 -5.79 7.70
CA GLN A 25 25.91 -5.36 6.30
C GLN A 25 24.53 -5.47 5.63
N ASN A 26 23.59 -6.25 6.21
CA ASN A 26 22.20 -6.35 5.74
C ASN A 26 21.32 -5.20 6.26
N VAL A 27 21.83 -4.33 7.10
CA VAL A 27 21.14 -3.14 7.59
C VAL A 27 21.62 -1.93 6.79
N ALA A 28 20.68 -1.15 6.29
CA ALA A 28 20.98 0.14 5.67
C ALA A 28 21.26 1.20 6.75
N ASP A 29 21.86 2.33 6.38
CA ASP A 29 22.24 3.40 7.31
C ASP A 29 21.03 3.99 8.07
N ASN A 30 19.84 3.92 7.48
CA ASN A 30 18.58 4.32 8.07
C ASN A 30 17.95 3.28 9.00
N GLY A 31 18.62 2.14 9.26
CA GLY A 31 18.14 1.10 10.16
C GLY A 31 17.13 0.13 9.55
N VAL A 32 16.88 0.18 8.25
CA VAL A 32 16.00 -0.75 7.53
C VAL A 32 16.80 -1.92 6.98
N LEU A 33 16.22 -3.12 7.01
CA LEU A 33 16.83 -4.32 6.43
C LEU A 33 16.85 -4.22 4.90
N LYS A 34 18.00 -4.50 4.29
CA LYS A 34 18.17 -4.56 2.82
C LYS A 34 17.50 -5.79 2.21
N GLY A 35 17.29 -6.83 3.01
CA GLY A 35 16.64 -8.06 2.56
C GLY A 35 16.25 -8.95 3.73
N CYS A 36 15.27 -9.81 3.49
CA CYS A 36 14.81 -10.83 4.42
C CYS A 36 14.46 -12.12 3.69
N ILE A 37 14.45 -13.22 4.43
CA ILE A 37 14.05 -14.54 3.93
C ILE A 37 12.83 -14.99 4.74
N PHE A 38 11.74 -15.29 4.05
CA PHE A 38 10.56 -15.89 4.66
C PHE A 38 10.66 -17.41 4.61
N VAL A 39 10.71 -18.04 5.78
CA VAL A 39 10.70 -19.50 5.93
C VAL A 39 9.45 -19.94 6.70
N GLY A 40 8.97 -21.13 6.42
CA GLY A 40 7.80 -21.67 7.09
C GLY A 40 7.10 -22.75 6.26
N ALA A 41 6.10 -23.40 6.84
CA ALA A 41 5.31 -24.44 6.19
C ALA A 41 4.60 -23.95 4.91
N ASN A 42 4.17 -24.88 4.06
CA ASN A 42 3.32 -24.53 2.92
C ASN A 42 2.01 -23.90 3.42
N ALA A 43 1.45 -23.00 2.62
CA ALA A 43 0.25 -22.23 2.93
C ALA A 43 0.36 -21.27 4.15
N SER A 44 1.56 -21.05 4.72
CA SER A 44 1.75 -20.12 5.85
C SER A 44 1.67 -18.63 5.50
N GLY A 45 1.40 -18.29 4.24
CA GLY A 45 1.25 -16.89 3.80
C GLY A 45 2.50 -16.21 3.26
N LYS A 46 3.66 -16.91 3.16
CA LYS A 46 4.92 -16.33 2.62
C LYS A 46 4.74 -15.64 1.28
N SER A 47 4.11 -16.34 0.33
CA SER A 47 3.83 -15.79 -1.00
C SER A 47 2.83 -14.63 -0.97
N THR A 48 1.93 -14.58 0.00
CA THR A 48 0.98 -13.49 0.18
C THR A 48 1.68 -12.20 0.59
N ILE A 49 2.71 -12.27 1.44
CA ILE A 49 3.54 -11.11 1.82
C ILE A 49 4.24 -10.54 0.60
N ILE A 50 4.92 -11.40 -0.18
CA ILE A 50 5.62 -10.97 -1.40
C ILE A 50 4.62 -10.42 -2.43
N LEU A 51 3.46 -11.07 -2.57
CA LEU A 51 2.40 -10.63 -3.47
C LEU A 51 1.87 -9.25 -3.09
N SER A 52 1.76 -8.90 -1.81
CA SER A 52 1.27 -7.57 -1.41
C SER A 52 2.19 -6.45 -1.92
N VAL A 53 3.51 -6.63 -1.84
CA VAL A 53 4.48 -5.67 -2.39
C VAL A 53 4.41 -5.61 -3.92
N LYS A 54 4.37 -6.78 -4.57
CA LYS A 54 4.24 -6.83 -6.03
C LYS A 54 2.96 -6.14 -6.51
N LEU A 55 1.83 -6.35 -5.83
CA LEU A 55 0.56 -5.74 -6.20
C LEU A 55 0.56 -4.22 -6.06
N LEU A 56 1.25 -3.65 -5.08
CA LEU A 56 1.41 -2.21 -5.02
C LEU A 56 2.04 -1.68 -6.30
N LEU A 57 3.13 -2.30 -6.76
CA LEU A 57 3.79 -1.92 -8.00
C LEU A 57 2.90 -2.15 -9.22
N ASP A 58 2.18 -3.27 -9.27
CA ASP A 58 1.23 -3.56 -10.36
C ASP A 58 0.09 -2.50 -10.41
N PHE A 59 -0.44 -2.09 -9.26
CA PHE A 59 -1.50 -1.08 -9.19
C PHE A 59 -1.02 0.35 -9.52
N LEU A 60 0.23 0.67 -9.19
CA LEU A 60 0.80 1.98 -9.50
C LEU A 60 1.28 2.08 -10.95
N PHE A 61 1.89 1.03 -11.50
CA PHE A 61 2.59 1.10 -12.78
C PHE A 61 2.00 0.23 -13.89
N SER A 62 0.97 -0.58 -13.59
CA SER A 62 0.27 -1.42 -14.55
C SER A 62 -1.24 -1.19 -14.47
N GLU A 63 -1.96 -1.49 -15.54
CA GLU A 63 -3.43 -1.41 -15.56
C GLU A 63 -4.05 -2.68 -14.96
N ARG A 64 -3.96 -2.83 -13.64
CA ARG A 64 -4.55 -3.96 -12.95
C ARG A 64 -5.78 -3.53 -12.15
N ASN A 65 -6.88 -4.25 -12.33
CA ASN A 65 -8.13 -3.97 -11.62
C ASN A 65 -8.01 -4.31 -10.12
N LEU A 66 -8.19 -3.31 -9.26
CA LEU A 66 -8.19 -3.45 -7.80
C LEU A 66 -9.46 -4.14 -7.27
N ASN A 67 -10.58 -4.00 -7.97
CA ASN A 67 -11.89 -4.51 -7.53
C ASN A 67 -12.06 -6.02 -7.71
N SER A 68 -10.99 -6.74 -7.99
CA SER A 68 -11.06 -8.19 -8.16
C SER A 68 -11.22 -8.90 -6.82
N GLY A 69 -12.31 -9.65 -6.67
CA GLY A 69 -12.56 -10.51 -5.50
C GLY A 69 -11.47 -11.57 -5.25
N ILE A 70 -10.59 -11.81 -6.22
CA ILE A 70 -9.45 -12.73 -6.05
C ILE A 70 -8.47 -12.28 -4.97
N PHE A 71 -8.48 -11.01 -4.56
CA PHE A 71 -7.60 -10.48 -3.51
C PHE A 71 -8.16 -10.70 -2.10
N LEU A 72 -9.45 -10.93 -1.97
CA LEU A 72 -10.09 -11.23 -0.68
C LEU A 72 -9.55 -12.52 -0.06
N CYS A 73 -9.57 -12.57 1.25
CA CYS A 73 -9.31 -13.80 1.99
C CYS A 73 -10.51 -14.74 1.84
N MET A 74 -10.26 -16.00 1.40
CA MET A 74 -11.33 -17.00 1.24
C MET A 74 -12.02 -17.36 2.58
N PHE A 75 -11.38 -17.07 3.72
CA PHE A 75 -11.92 -17.31 5.07
C PHE A 75 -12.43 -16.03 5.72
N GLY A 76 -12.45 -14.91 4.97
CA GLY A 76 -12.96 -13.62 5.42
C GLY A 76 -14.44 -13.46 5.13
N ASP A 77 -15.14 -12.73 5.98
CA ASP A 77 -16.56 -12.46 5.86
C ASP A 77 -16.86 -11.05 5.29
N SER A 78 -15.81 -10.24 5.17
CA SER A 78 -15.90 -8.87 4.64
C SER A 78 -15.62 -8.84 3.14
N PRO A 79 -16.33 -8.01 2.36
CA PRO A 79 -16.03 -7.76 0.96
C PRO A 79 -14.86 -6.80 0.76
N THR A 80 -14.28 -6.32 1.85
CA THR A 80 -13.27 -5.27 1.87
C THR A 80 -11.92 -5.84 2.23
N TYR A 81 -10.88 -5.54 1.46
CA TYR A 81 -9.49 -5.79 1.83
C TYR A 81 -8.72 -4.49 1.95
N SER A 82 -7.66 -4.48 2.77
CA SER A 82 -6.81 -3.32 2.94
C SER A 82 -5.33 -3.67 2.94
N LEU A 83 -4.55 -2.80 2.33
CA LEU A 83 -3.09 -2.85 2.30
C LEU A 83 -2.53 -1.51 2.80
N ALA A 84 -1.49 -1.59 3.60
CA ALA A 84 -0.77 -0.41 4.10
C ALA A 84 0.74 -0.67 4.02
N TYR A 85 1.48 0.38 3.73
CA TYR A 85 2.92 0.36 3.50
C TYR A 85 3.56 1.56 4.17
N ASP A 86 4.66 1.30 4.88
CA ASP A 86 5.49 2.33 5.47
C ASP A 86 6.85 2.33 4.76
N PHE A 87 7.27 3.48 4.26
CA PHE A 87 8.53 3.68 3.57
C PHE A 87 9.36 4.75 4.25
N LEU A 88 10.68 4.60 4.16
CA LEU A 88 11.61 5.65 4.50
C LEU A 88 12.40 6.04 3.24
N ILE A 89 12.08 7.19 2.66
CA ILE A 89 12.62 7.65 1.38
C ILE A 89 13.32 8.99 1.58
N LYS A 90 14.63 9.05 1.36
CA LYS A 90 15.44 10.27 1.51
C LYS A 90 15.28 10.97 2.87
N GLY A 91 15.07 10.20 3.94
CA GLY A 91 14.88 10.71 5.29
C GLY A 91 13.43 11.07 5.66
N HIS A 92 12.49 11.01 4.71
CA HIS A 92 11.06 11.22 4.95
C HIS A 92 10.36 9.91 5.25
N SER A 93 9.48 9.92 6.26
CA SER A 93 8.56 8.83 6.57
C SER A 93 7.32 8.95 5.67
N ILE A 94 7.01 7.92 4.92
CA ILE A 94 5.84 7.86 4.04
C ILE A 94 4.95 6.71 4.48
N HIS A 95 3.71 7.03 4.88
CA HIS A 95 2.68 6.05 5.14
C HIS A 95 1.64 6.09 4.01
N TYR A 96 1.51 5.00 3.26
CA TYR A 96 0.55 4.87 2.19
C TYR A 96 -0.38 3.69 2.45
N CYS A 97 -1.68 3.92 2.45
CA CYS A 97 -2.66 2.86 2.61
C CYS A 97 -3.86 3.03 1.69
N PHE A 98 -4.45 1.91 1.33
CA PHE A 98 -5.72 1.88 0.62
C PHE A 98 -6.58 0.70 1.07
N GLU A 99 -7.88 0.88 0.91
CA GLU A 99 -8.92 -0.10 1.20
C GLU A 99 -9.87 -0.19 0.00
N VAL A 100 -10.25 -1.40 -0.37
CA VAL A 100 -11.13 -1.67 -1.52
C VAL A 100 -12.33 -2.50 -1.07
N ASP A 101 -13.53 -1.94 -1.19
CA ASP A 101 -14.78 -2.70 -1.12
C ASP A 101 -15.14 -3.23 -2.52
N THR A 102 -15.00 -4.53 -2.69
CA THR A 102 -15.17 -5.20 -4.00
C THR A 102 -16.64 -5.34 -4.42
N ARG A 103 -17.62 -5.15 -3.51
CA ARG A 103 -19.05 -5.21 -3.84
C ARG A 103 -19.55 -3.95 -4.51
N ILE A 104 -19.09 -2.81 -4.02
CA ILE A 104 -19.56 -1.50 -4.50
C ILE A 104 -18.50 -0.78 -5.32
N SER A 105 -17.38 -1.45 -5.58
CA SER A 105 -16.23 -0.87 -6.30
C SER A 105 -15.79 0.47 -5.71
N MET A 106 -15.70 0.55 -4.37
CA MET A 106 -15.28 1.74 -3.66
C MET A 106 -13.85 1.59 -3.19
N ILE A 107 -13.03 2.57 -3.50
CA ILE A 107 -11.64 2.67 -3.07
C ILE A 107 -11.53 3.84 -2.09
N SER A 108 -10.92 3.59 -0.93
CA SER A 108 -10.42 4.63 -0.02
C SER A 108 -8.92 4.61 -0.04
N GLU A 109 -8.27 5.77 -0.09
CA GLU A 109 -6.84 5.90 -0.27
C GLU A 109 -6.30 7.04 0.58
N LYS A 110 -5.13 6.86 1.20
CA LYS A 110 -4.49 7.87 2.03
C LYS A 110 -2.99 7.80 1.91
N LEU A 111 -2.36 8.95 1.75
CA LEU A 111 -0.90 9.13 1.78
C LEU A 111 -0.55 10.19 2.81
N LEU A 112 0.36 9.84 3.72
CA LEU A 112 0.99 10.75 4.66
C LEU A 112 2.48 10.82 4.36
N MET A 113 3.08 12.00 4.52
CA MET A 113 4.52 12.20 4.52
C MET A 113 4.90 13.00 5.76
N ASP A 114 5.75 12.43 6.62
CA ASP A 114 6.11 13.00 7.93
C ASP A 114 4.88 13.39 8.76
N ASP A 115 3.87 12.51 8.77
CA ASP A 115 2.55 12.67 9.41
C ASP A 115 1.65 13.76 8.78
N TYR A 116 2.10 14.48 7.75
CA TYR A 116 1.26 15.43 7.02
C TYR A 116 0.45 14.71 5.93
N LEU A 117 -0.84 15.03 5.84
CA LEU A 117 -1.73 14.48 4.81
C LEU A 117 -1.34 15.06 3.45
N MET A 118 -0.94 14.17 2.53
CA MET A 118 -0.55 14.53 1.16
C MET A 118 -1.62 14.18 0.14
N LEU A 119 -2.41 13.12 0.42
CA LEU A 119 -3.46 12.65 -0.46
C LEU A 119 -4.51 11.91 0.35
N GLU A 120 -5.77 12.14 0.02
CA GLU A 120 -6.90 11.32 0.49
C GLU A 120 -7.90 11.08 -0.64
N ARG A 121 -8.57 9.93 -0.58
CA ARG A 121 -9.63 9.55 -1.51
C ARG A 121 -10.73 8.81 -0.78
N MET A 122 -11.97 9.09 -1.17
CA MET A 122 -13.15 8.34 -0.76
C MET A 122 -14.05 8.10 -1.98
N GLY A 123 -14.01 6.88 -2.51
CA GLY A 123 -14.77 6.53 -3.71
C GLY A 123 -14.29 7.29 -4.95
N VAL A 124 -15.16 8.10 -5.52
CA VAL A 124 -14.86 8.92 -6.72
C VAL A 124 -14.30 10.30 -6.41
N SER A 125 -14.36 10.72 -5.14
CA SER A 125 -13.83 12.01 -4.70
C SER A 125 -12.42 11.82 -4.14
N ALA A 126 -11.47 12.61 -4.61
CA ALA A 126 -10.10 12.58 -4.15
C ALA A 126 -9.52 13.99 -4.06
N LYS A 127 -8.57 14.17 -3.15
CA LYS A 127 -7.89 15.42 -2.90
C LYS A 127 -6.41 15.21 -2.73
N SER A 128 -5.61 15.98 -3.42
CA SER A 128 -4.15 16.02 -3.27
C SER A 128 -3.74 17.36 -2.66
N TYR A 129 -2.87 17.28 -1.66
CA TYR A 129 -2.21 18.42 -1.02
C TYR A 129 -0.75 18.52 -1.46
N ILE A 130 -0.33 17.67 -2.38
CA ILE A 130 0.96 17.78 -3.04
C ILE A 130 0.88 19.03 -3.91
N ALA A 131 1.60 20.08 -3.52
CA ALA A 131 1.70 21.28 -4.35
C ALA A 131 2.34 20.87 -5.68
N ASP A 132 1.68 21.20 -6.80
CA ASP A 132 2.36 21.27 -8.07
C ASP A 132 3.36 22.46 -8.04
N THR A 133 4.10 22.64 -9.11
CA THR A 133 5.08 23.73 -9.23
C THR A 133 4.49 25.13 -9.00
N ASP A 134 3.17 25.26 -9.07
CA ASP A 134 2.41 26.51 -8.90
C ASP A 134 1.72 26.62 -7.52
N GLY A 135 1.86 25.60 -6.67
CA GLY A 135 1.31 25.61 -5.29
C GLY A 135 -0.20 25.37 -5.19
N ILE A 136 -0.81 24.80 -6.23
CA ILE A 136 -2.24 24.52 -6.30
C ILE A 136 -2.51 23.11 -5.79
N SER A 137 -3.42 22.97 -4.81
CA SER A 137 -3.91 21.65 -4.40
C SER A 137 -4.91 21.11 -5.44
N TYR A 138 -4.71 19.87 -5.85
CA TYR A 138 -5.56 19.20 -6.82
C TYR A 138 -6.79 18.58 -6.15
N ASP A 139 -7.98 18.89 -6.65
CA ASP A 139 -9.25 18.33 -6.17
C ASP A 139 -9.99 17.70 -7.37
N GLU A 140 -10.26 16.41 -7.32
CA GLU A 140 -10.91 15.66 -8.40
C GLU A 140 -12.15 14.93 -7.86
N ASN A 141 -13.26 15.06 -8.58
CA ASN A 141 -14.55 14.50 -8.20
C ASN A 141 -15.02 13.32 -9.10
N ASP A 142 -14.16 12.82 -9.97
CA ASP A 142 -14.47 11.67 -10.84
C ASP A 142 -13.26 10.77 -11.06
N VAL A 143 -12.66 10.34 -9.95
CA VAL A 143 -11.54 9.38 -10.01
C VAL A 143 -12.03 8.01 -10.45
N GLY A 144 -11.37 7.42 -11.41
CA GLY A 144 -11.69 6.09 -11.94
C GLY A 144 -11.81 5.02 -10.85
N LYS A 145 -12.86 4.19 -10.92
CA LYS A 145 -13.19 3.19 -9.89
C LYS A 145 -12.20 2.04 -9.76
N ASP A 146 -11.36 1.83 -10.77
CA ASP A 146 -10.47 0.68 -10.86
C ASP A 146 -8.99 1.05 -10.72
N THR A 147 -8.68 2.32 -10.45
CA THR A 147 -7.32 2.85 -10.45
C THR A 147 -7.04 3.59 -9.15
N LEU A 148 -5.83 3.50 -8.61
CA LEU A 148 -5.39 4.32 -7.47
C LEU A 148 -5.24 5.78 -7.90
N PHE A 149 -5.66 6.71 -7.04
CA PHE A 149 -5.53 8.14 -7.31
C PHE A 149 -4.05 8.58 -7.34
N LEU A 150 -3.21 7.98 -6.50
CA LEU A 150 -1.76 8.21 -6.57
C LEU A 150 -1.18 7.89 -7.95
N ARG A 151 -1.68 6.82 -8.63
CA ARG A 151 -1.31 6.53 -10.02
C ARG A 151 -1.76 7.63 -10.97
N THR A 152 -3.02 8.07 -10.83
CA THR A 152 -3.58 9.14 -11.67
C THR A 152 -2.74 10.42 -11.58
N LEU A 153 -2.37 10.83 -10.38
CA LEU A 153 -1.49 11.98 -10.18
C LEU A 153 -0.13 11.82 -10.85
N TYR A 154 0.48 10.63 -10.72
CA TYR A 154 1.82 10.37 -11.28
C TYR A 154 1.86 10.43 -12.83
N PHE A 155 0.81 9.99 -13.51
CA PHE A 155 0.78 9.92 -14.97
C PHE A 155 0.13 11.15 -15.63
N ASN A 156 -0.54 12.02 -14.86
CA ASN A 156 -1.16 13.25 -15.38
C ASN A 156 -0.29 14.50 -15.11
N THR A 157 0.87 14.34 -14.46
CA THR A 157 1.91 15.38 -14.33
C THR A 157 2.99 15.17 -15.38
#